data_d5d1883e06300a08a978cd023eaec791
#
_entry.id   d5d1883e06300a08a978cd023eaec791
#
_cell.length_a   1.000
_cell.length_b   1.000
_cell.length_c   1.000
_cell.angle_alpha   90.00
_cell.angle_beta   90.00
_cell.angle_gamma   90.00
#
_symmetry.space_group_name_H-M   'P 1'
#
loop_
_entity.id
_entity.type
_entity.pdbx_description
1 polymer ?
#
loop_
_entity_poly.entity_id
_entity_poly.type
_entity_poly.pdbx_seq_one_letter_code
_entity_poly.pdbx_strand_id
1 'polypeptide(L)'
;MENQSKKPLPFGLGGFGTVSDSDDRMFILQSQTILELAQKPCVIVGRCADYVLQDNPNRYSIFLYSSLKARMENIKKFHPEQNPATETVKMDRRRAAYYKYHTGQEWGKPSNYHLCMDTSTLGPKAAQVLADVVRAVQQERERT
;
A
#
# COMPACT_ATOMS: atom_id res chain seq x y z
N MET A 1 35.08 -6.52 19.53
CA MET A 1 34.01 -7.51 19.27
C MET A 1 32.69 -6.82 19.58
N GLU A 2 32.11 -6.17 18.60
CA GLU A 2 30.85 -5.44 18.73
C GLU A 2 29.68 -6.36 18.48
N ASN A 3 28.84 -6.48 19.51
CA ASN A 3 27.65 -7.31 19.54
C ASN A 3 26.53 -6.58 18.77
N GLN A 4 26.34 -6.92 17.48
CA GLN A 4 25.21 -6.44 16.71
C GLN A 4 23.93 -7.06 17.30
N SER A 5 23.24 -6.28 18.10
CA SER A 5 21.89 -6.61 18.57
C SER A 5 20.95 -6.67 17.35
N LYS A 6 20.59 -7.88 16.96
CA LYS A 6 19.51 -8.15 16.00
C LYS A 6 18.23 -7.50 16.55
N LYS A 7 17.78 -6.42 15.92
CA LYS A 7 16.43 -5.89 16.17
C LYS A 7 15.42 -7.00 15.86
N PRO A 8 14.44 -7.26 16.73
CA PRO A 8 13.41 -8.24 16.46
C PRO A 8 12.58 -7.77 15.24
N LEU A 9 12.25 -8.71 14.37
CA LEU A 9 11.27 -8.51 13.31
C LEU A 9 9.98 -7.97 13.95
N PRO A 10 9.22 -7.07 13.29
CA PRO A 10 8.02 -6.46 13.85
C PRO A 10 6.84 -7.43 14.02
N PHE A 11 7.11 -8.72 14.04
CA PHE A 11 6.15 -9.79 14.28
C PHE A 11 6.33 -10.36 15.69
N GLY A 12 5.69 -9.72 16.68
CA GLY A 12 5.40 -10.34 17.96
C GLY A 12 4.40 -11.47 17.75
N LEU A 13 4.87 -12.71 17.84
CA LEU A 13 4.02 -13.90 18.02
C LEU A 13 3.31 -13.81 19.37
N GLY A 14 2.11 -13.24 19.41
CA GLY A 14 1.33 -13.16 20.63
C GLY A 14 -0.09 -12.65 20.37
N GLY A 15 -1.04 -13.55 20.24
CA GLY A 15 -2.47 -13.22 20.20
C GLY A 15 -3.29 -14.17 19.34
N PHE A 16 -3.68 -15.30 19.89
CA PHE A 16 -4.63 -16.24 19.28
C PHE A 16 -6.01 -15.59 19.13
N GLY A 17 -6.36 -15.22 17.92
CA GLY A 17 -7.70 -14.90 17.50
C GLY A 17 -7.92 -15.54 16.12
N THR A 18 -9.00 -16.24 15.93
CA THR A 18 -9.38 -17.06 14.79
C THR A 18 -9.47 -16.31 13.46
N VAL A 19 -8.32 -15.91 12.92
CA VAL A 19 -8.14 -15.55 11.51
C VAL A 19 -7.48 -16.75 10.87
N SER A 20 -7.88 -17.08 9.64
CA SER A 20 -7.42 -18.32 9.04
C SER A 20 -5.88 -18.31 8.95
N ASP A 21 -5.27 -19.36 9.46
CA ASP A 21 -3.83 -19.65 9.40
C ASP A 21 -3.24 -19.45 7.98
N SER A 22 -4.10 -19.49 6.97
CA SER A 22 -3.78 -19.26 5.56
C SER A 22 -3.56 -17.80 5.20
N ASP A 23 -4.33 -16.85 5.76
CA ASP A 23 -4.22 -15.42 5.44
C ASP A 23 -2.95 -14.83 6.06
N ASP A 24 -2.62 -15.25 7.27
CA ASP A 24 -1.38 -14.84 7.95
C ASP A 24 -0.14 -15.38 7.24
N ARG A 25 -0.16 -16.66 6.84
CA ARG A 25 0.92 -17.26 6.04
C ARG A 25 1.09 -16.54 4.70
N MET A 26 0.00 -16.22 4.03
CA MET A 26 0.03 -15.47 2.77
C MET A 26 0.65 -14.09 2.97
N PHE A 27 0.26 -13.38 4.03
CA PHE A 27 0.84 -12.08 4.35
C PHE A 27 2.34 -12.16 4.63
N ILE A 28 2.81 -13.16 5.38
CA ILE A 28 4.23 -13.38 5.65
C ILE A 28 5.00 -13.62 4.35
N LEU A 29 4.53 -14.52 3.49
CA LEU A 29 5.18 -14.83 2.20
C LEU A 29 5.21 -13.60 1.27
N GLN A 30 4.12 -12.86 1.20
CA GLN A 30 4.05 -11.62 0.43
C GLN A 30 5.03 -10.56 0.98
N SER A 31 5.14 -10.44 2.30
CA SER A 31 6.07 -9.51 2.93
C SER A 31 7.52 -9.85 2.63
N GLN A 32 7.89 -11.13 2.66
CA GLN A 32 9.23 -11.59 2.28
C GLN A 32 9.53 -11.27 0.82
N THR A 33 8.59 -11.56 -0.08
CA THR A 33 8.72 -11.24 -1.51
C THR A 33 8.87 -9.72 -1.74
N ILE A 34 8.10 -8.90 -1.02
CA ILE A 34 8.21 -7.44 -1.09
C ILE A 34 9.61 -6.96 -0.67
N LEU A 35 10.15 -7.49 0.43
CA LEU A 35 11.48 -7.15 0.92
C LEU A 35 12.58 -7.55 -0.08
N GLU A 36 12.45 -8.70 -0.75
CA GLU A 36 13.38 -9.14 -1.79
C GLU A 36 13.30 -8.25 -3.03
N LEU A 37 12.10 -7.96 -3.53
CA LEU A 37 11.90 -7.12 -4.71
C LEU A 37 12.38 -5.68 -4.49
N ALA A 38 12.21 -5.15 -3.28
CA ALA A 38 12.59 -3.79 -2.91
C ALA A 38 14.11 -3.58 -2.80
N GLN A 39 14.92 -4.61 -2.99
CA GLN A 39 16.38 -4.52 -3.14
C GLN A 39 16.77 -3.83 -4.45
N LYS A 40 15.85 -3.75 -5.40
CA LYS A 40 16.03 -3.08 -6.71
C LYS A 40 14.91 -2.06 -6.91
N PRO A 41 15.12 -1.05 -7.76
CA PRO A 41 14.05 -0.11 -8.13
C PRO A 41 12.81 -0.87 -8.65
N CYS A 42 11.68 -0.66 -8.00
CA CYS A 42 10.43 -1.33 -8.34
C CYS A 42 9.21 -0.49 -7.95
N VAL A 43 8.07 -0.82 -8.54
CA VAL A 43 6.75 -0.28 -8.18
C VAL A 43 5.94 -1.43 -7.60
N ILE A 44 5.45 -1.26 -6.38
CA ILE A 44 4.64 -2.27 -5.69
C ILE A 44 3.25 -1.69 -5.44
N VAL A 45 2.21 -2.44 -5.78
CA VAL A 45 0.82 -2.01 -5.65
C VAL A 45 0.12 -2.80 -4.54
N GLY A 46 -0.30 -2.09 -3.50
CA GLY A 46 -1.06 -2.64 -2.39
C GLY A 46 -0.25 -3.57 -1.48
N ARG A 47 -0.90 -4.59 -0.92
CA ARG A 47 -0.32 -5.64 -0.06
C ARG A 47 0.39 -5.12 1.19
N CYS A 48 -0.03 -3.97 1.71
CA CYS A 48 0.60 -3.30 2.85
C CYS A 48 2.09 -3.02 2.64
N ALA A 49 2.54 -2.86 1.38
CA ALA A 49 3.96 -2.66 1.06
C ALA A 49 4.52 -1.38 1.69
N ASP A 50 3.71 -0.35 1.85
CA ASP A 50 4.05 0.87 2.58
C ASP A 50 4.44 0.59 4.04
N TYR A 51 3.76 -0.34 4.70
CA TYR A 51 4.06 -0.79 6.06
C TYR A 51 5.26 -1.75 6.09
N VAL A 52 5.27 -2.75 5.20
CA VAL A 52 6.37 -3.74 5.13
C VAL A 52 7.72 -3.06 4.90
N LEU A 53 7.74 -1.99 4.10
CA LEU A 53 8.94 -1.22 3.76
C LEU A 53 9.13 0.02 4.62
N GLN A 54 8.46 0.15 5.77
CA GLN A 54 8.47 1.38 6.57
C GLN A 54 9.88 1.83 7.00
N ASP A 55 10.78 0.89 7.20
CA ASP A 55 12.17 1.15 7.60
C ASP A 55 13.14 1.32 6.39
N ASN A 56 12.63 1.21 5.15
CA ASN A 56 13.44 1.42 3.96
C ASN A 56 13.54 2.93 3.65
N PRO A 57 14.72 3.56 3.73
CA PRO A 57 14.88 5.00 3.50
C PRO A 57 14.59 5.40 2.04
N ASN A 58 14.69 4.47 1.11
CA ASN A 58 14.44 4.70 -0.31
C ASN A 58 12.97 4.50 -0.72
N ARG A 59 12.12 4.12 0.23
CA ARG A 59 10.69 4.00 -0.01
C ARG A 59 10.05 5.36 -0.29
N TYR A 60 9.13 5.39 -1.26
CA TYR A 60 8.19 6.49 -1.43
C TYR A 60 6.78 5.92 -1.55
N SER A 61 5.97 6.13 -0.52
CA SER A 61 4.61 5.56 -0.44
C SER A 61 3.57 6.59 -0.87
N ILE A 62 2.65 6.15 -1.73
CA ILE A 62 1.63 6.99 -2.34
C ILE A 62 0.27 6.34 -2.13
N PHE A 63 -0.69 7.10 -1.65
CA PHE A 63 -2.10 6.68 -1.58
C PHE A 63 -2.90 7.37 -2.68
N LEU A 64 -3.45 6.55 -3.58
CA LEU A 64 -4.31 7.03 -4.66
C LEU A 64 -5.77 6.85 -4.27
N TYR A 65 -6.55 7.90 -4.39
CA TYR A 65 -8.00 7.85 -4.18
C TYR A 65 -8.72 8.54 -5.33
N SER A 66 -10.01 8.33 -5.43
CA SER A 66 -10.84 9.06 -6.37
C SER A 66 -12.29 9.17 -5.86
N SER A 67 -13.06 10.06 -6.45
CA SER A 67 -14.45 10.24 -6.09
C SER A 67 -15.26 8.97 -6.25
N LEU A 68 -16.30 8.80 -5.45
CA LEU A 68 -17.18 7.64 -5.54
C LEU A 68 -17.76 7.50 -6.95
N LYS A 69 -18.14 8.61 -7.59
CA LYS A 69 -18.65 8.64 -8.96
C LYS A 69 -17.66 8.05 -9.95
N ALA A 70 -16.41 8.52 -9.95
CA ALA A 70 -15.37 8.04 -10.86
C ALA A 70 -15.09 6.54 -10.67
N ARG A 71 -15.09 6.06 -9.42
CA ARG A 71 -14.87 4.65 -9.10
C ARG A 71 -16.03 3.77 -9.57
N MET A 72 -17.28 4.24 -9.40
CA MET A 72 -18.46 3.55 -9.90
C MET A 72 -18.48 3.47 -11.43
N GLU A 73 -18.06 4.53 -12.13
CA GLU A 73 -17.90 4.54 -13.59
C GLU A 73 -16.86 3.51 -14.07
N ASN A 74 -15.73 3.38 -13.36
CA ASN A 74 -14.74 2.36 -13.64
C ASN A 74 -15.28 0.93 -13.45
N ILE A 75 -16.04 0.67 -12.39
CA ILE A 75 -16.68 -0.64 -12.20
C ILE A 75 -17.64 -0.94 -13.34
N LYS A 76 -18.49 0.00 -13.73
CA LYS A 76 -19.39 -0.19 -14.90
C LYS A 76 -18.65 -0.52 -16.18
N LYS A 77 -17.48 0.09 -16.38
CA LYS A 77 -16.68 -0.09 -17.58
C LYS A 77 -15.98 -1.45 -17.63
N PHE A 78 -15.41 -1.89 -16.51
CA PHE A 78 -14.56 -3.07 -16.46
C PHE A 78 -15.26 -4.31 -15.90
N HIS A 79 -16.36 -4.13 -15.17
CA HIS A 79 -17.14 -5.18 -14.50
C HIS A 79 -18.65 -4.89 -14.65
N PRO A 80 -19.17 -4.87 -15.90
CA PRO A 80 -20.57 -4.47 -16.18
C PRO A 80 -21.61 -5.37 -15.51
N GLU A 81 -21.24 -6.57 -15.13
CA GLU A 81 -22.07 -7.53 -14.41
C GLU A 81 -22.28 -7.22 -12.93
N GLN A 82 -21.48 -6.32 -12.37
CA GLN A 82 -21.49 -5.99 -10.93
C GLN A 82 -22.31 -4.74 -10.64
N ASN A 83 -22.90 -4.67 -9.45
CA ASN A 83 -23.50 -3.43 -8.98
C ASN A 83 -22.41 -2.45 -8.50
N PRO A 84 -22.20 -1.30 -9.20
CA PRO A 84 -21.07 -0.43 -8.94
C PRO A 84 -21.04 0.14 -7.52
N ALA A 85 -22.21 0.52 -6.97
CA ALA A 85 -22.29 1.13 -5.65
C ALA A 85 -21.91 0.10 -4.55
N THR A 86 -22.46 -1.09 -4.63
CA THR A 86 -22.21 -2.17 -3.67
C THR A 86 -20.75 -2.62 -3.73
N GLU A 87 -20.22 -2.87 -4.93
CA GLU A 87 -18.84 -3.35 -5.09
C GLU A 87 -17.81 -2.31 -4.67
N THR A 88 -18.02 -1.03 -4.95
CA THR A 88 -17.11 0.03 -4.49
C THR A 88 -16.97 0.02 -2.95
N VAL A 89 -18.10 -0.01 -2.24
CA VAL A 89 -18.10 -0.02 -0.77
C VAL A 89 -17.49 -1.31 -0.21
N LYS A 90 -17.84 -2.45 -0.81
CA LYS A 90 -17.32 -3.76 -0.41
C LYS A 90 -15.80 -3.86 -0.57
N MET A 91 -15.28 -3.39 -1.69
CA MET A 91 -13.83 -3.37 -1.94
C MET A 91 -13.08 -2.50 -0.94
N ASP A 92 -13.60 -1.32 -0.62
CA ASP A 92 -12.98 -0.42 0.36
C ASP A 92 -12.98 -1.03 1.77
N ARG A 93 -14.09 -1.61 2.20
CA ARG A 93 -14.18 -2.28 3.50
C ARG A 93 -13.18 -3.44 3.61
N ARG A 94 -13.05 -4.25 2.55
CA ARG A 94 -12.07 -5.35 2.52
C ARG A 94 -10.64 -4.86 2.63
N ARG A 95 -10.27 -3.81 1.88
CA ARG A 95 -8.93 -3.21 1.94
C ARG A 95 -8.65 -2.61 3.30
N ALA A 96 -9.59 -1.84 3.85
CA ALA A 96 -9.46 -1.23 5.17
C ALA A 96 -9.32 -2.29 6.29
N ALA A 97 -10.13 -3.34 6.26
CA ALA A 97 -10.07 -4.44 7.23
C ALA A 97 -8.73 -5.19 7.14
N TYR A 98 -8.31 -5.55 5.93
CA TYR A 98 -7.04 -6.23 5.68
C TYR A 98 -5.84 -5.40 6.17
N TYR A 99 -5.81 -4.12 5.81
CA TYR A 99 -4.75 -3.21 6.22
C TYR A 99 -4.70 -3.03 7.74
N LYS A 100 -5.86 -2.80 8.37
CA LYS A 100 -5.96 -2.67 9.82
C LYS A 100 -5.51 -3.92 10.54
N TYR A 101 -5.90 -5.09 10.05
CA TYR A 101 -5.55 -6.36 10.66
C TYR A 101 -4.03 -6.61 10.65
N HIS A 102 -3.38 -6.44 9.49
CA HIS A 102 -1.96 -6.76 9.33
C HIS A 102 -1.01 -5.66 9.81
N THR A 103 -1.45 -4.41 9.85
CA THR A 103 -0.57 -3.27 10.20
C THR A 103 -0.91 -2.59 11.52
N GLY A 104 -2.11 -2.83 12.06
CA GLY A 104 -2.65 -2.07 13.19
C GLY A 104 -3.03 -0.63 12.85
N GLN A 105 -2.75 -0.16 11.64
CA GLN A 105 -2.97 1.22 11.19
C GLN A 105 -4.30 1.38 10.46
N GLU A 106 -4.72 2.62 10.27
CA GLU A 106 -5.93 2.97 9.53
C GLU A 106 -5.60 3.16 8.04
N TRP A 107 -6.31 2.42 7.17
CA TRP A 107 -6.13 2.51 5.73
C TRP A 107 -6.57 3.88 5.19
N GLY A 108 -5.73 4.49 4.33
CA GLY A 108 -6.00 5.79 3.75
C GLY A 108 -5.77 6.98 4.68
N LYS A 109 -5.27 6.77 5.90
CA LYS A 109 -4.89 7.87 6.78
C LYS A 109 -3.65 8.58 6.21
N PRO A 110 -3.72 9.90 5.93
CA PRO A 110 -2.66 10.61 5.24
C PRO A 110 -1.27 10.50 5.89
N SER A 111 -1.21 10.40 7.21
CA SER A 111 0.05 10.27 7.95
C SER A 111 0.81 8.96 7.68
N ASN A 112 0.19 7.97 7.05
CA ASN A 112 0.84 6.70 6.70
C ASN A 112 1.59 6.77 5.36
N TYR A 113 1.38 7.84 4.57
CA TYR A 113 1.88 7.97 3.21
C TYR A 113 2.69 9.25 3.03
N HIS A 114 3.61 9.26 2.07
CA HIS A 114 4.35 10.46 1.70
C HIS A 114 3.52 11.40 0.81
N LEU A 115 2.62 10.83 0.01
CA LEU A 115 1.69 11.55 -0.86
C LEU A 115 0.32 10.88 -0.88
N CYS A 116 -0.74 11.69 -0.80
CA CYS A 116 -2.10 11.26 -1.10
C CYS A 116 -2.60 12.06 -2.29
N MET A 117 -3.09 11.39 -3.35
CA MET A 117 -3.47 12.07 -4.59
C MET A 117 -4.86 11.63 -5.06
N ASP A 118 -5.72 12.64 -5.32
CA ASP A 118 -7.00 12.43 -6.02
C ASP A 118 -6.77 12.28 -7.53
N THR A 119 -7.13 11.13 -8.06
CA THR A 119 -7.01 10.83 -9.48
C THR A 119 -8.26 11.18 -10.29
N SER A 120 -9.35 11.61 -9.65
CA SER A 120 -10.64 11.88 -10.31
C SER A 120 -10.54 12.97 -11.38
N THR A 121 -9.75 14.00 -11.11
CA THR A 121 -9.60 15.17 -11.98
C THR A 121 -8.45 15.06 -12.97
N LEU A 122 -7.47 14.23 -12.67
CA LEU A 122 -6.25 14.09 -13.48
C LEU A 122 -6.41 13.05 -14.60
N GLY A 123 -7.28 12.06 -14.42
CA GLY A 123 -7.49 10.99 -15.38
C GLY A 123 -6.16 10.34 -15.83
N PRO A 124 -5.93 10.18 -17.15
CA PRO A 124 -4.70 9.59 -17.68
C PRO A 124 -3.41 10.33 -17.33
N LYS A 125 -3.50 11.63 -17.00
CA LYS A 125 -2.33 12.44 -16.60
C LYS A 125 -1.82 12.11 -15.20
N ALA A 126 -2.59 11.40 -14.38
CA ALA A 126 -2.17 11.02 -13.03
C ALA A 126 -0.84 10.27 -13.00
N ALA A 127 -0.62 9.35 -13.93
CA ALA A 127 0.62 8.59 -14.03
C ALA A 127 1.85 9.49 -14.30
N GLN A 128 1.69 10.49 -15.18
CA GLN A 128 2.75 11.44 -15.47
C GLN A 128 3.08 12.30 -14.24
N VAL A 129 2.07 12.83 -13.57
CA VAL A 129 2.26 13.62 -12.35
C VAL A 129 2.98 12.81 -11.27
N LEU A 130 2.60 11.54 -11.09
CA LEU A 130 3.29 10.66 -10.14
C LEU A 130 4.75 10.43 -10.52
N ALA A 131 5.04 10.19 -11.79
CA ALA A 131 6.41 10.01 -12.27
C ALA A 131 7.26 11.27 -12.02
N ASP A 132 6.70 12.45 -12.24
CA ASP A 132 7.41 13.72 -12.02
C ASP A 132 7.68 13.97 -10.53
N VAL A 133 6.72 13.67 -9.66
CA VAL A 133 6.91 13.74 -8.19
C VAL A 133 8.00 12.78 -7.74
N VAL A 134 7.98 11.53 -8.18
CA VAL A 134 8.99 10.53 -7.81
C VAL A 134 10.38 10.95 -8.27
N ARG A 135 10.52 11.47 -9.51
CA ARG A 135 11.80 12.01 -10.01
C ARG A 135 12.31 13.17 -9.17
N ALA A 136 11.44 14.11 -8.80
CA ALA A 136 11.81 15.24 -7.96
C ALA A 136 12.33 14.80 -6.59
N VAL A 137 11.65 13.83 -5.95
CA VAL A 137 12.09 13.26 -4.67
C VAL A 137 13.44 12.55 -4.80
N GLN A 138 13.64 11.81 -5.88
CA GLN A 138 14.89 11.10 -6.13
C GLN A 138 16.05 12.06 -6.31
N GLN A 139 15.87 13.12 -7.10
CA GLN A 139 16.88 14.17 -7.29
C GLN A 139 17.27 14.86 -5.98
N GLU A 140 16.30 15.10 -5.10
CA GLU A 140 16.58 15.73 -3.80
C GLU A 140 17.35 14.80 -2.87
N ARG A 141 17.08 13.51 -2.90
CA ARG A 141 17.85 12.50 -2.13
C ARG A 141 19.30 12.35 -2.60
N GLU A 142 19.57 12.53 -3.88
CA GLU A 142 20.92 12.47 -4.46
C GLU A 142 21.76 13.71 -4.12
N ARG A 143 21.13 14.80 -3.66
CA ARG A 143 21.81 16.04 -3.24
C ARG A 143 22.22 16.03 -1.77
N THR A 144 21.65 15.14 -0.99
CA THR A 144 21.85 15.06 0.48
C THR A 144 22.86 13.98 0.84
#